data_cbf085f1eb226cc0055fbfeda68c1b3a
#
_entry.id   cbf085f1eb226cc0055fbfeda68c1b3a
#
_cell.length_a   1.000
_cell.length_b   1.000
_cell.length_c   1.000
_cell.angle_alpha   90.00
_cell.angle_beta   90.00
_cell.angle_gamma   90.00
#
_symmetry.space_group_name_H-M   'P 1'
#
loop_
_entity.id
_entity.type
_entity.pdbx_description
1 polymer ?
#
loop_
_entity_poly.entity_id
_entity_poly.type
_entity_poly.pdbx_seq_one_letter_code
_entity_poly.pdbx_strand_id
1 'polypeptide(L)'
;VIQEFMNNDNCDLVIMVVGSSAKFRPDQAIDPLLKWANNSKPLAVYVAPDAREALELLNKNGIASFRTPESCAEGIKAYLNNKAPEIINHNIDDLKFKNIKKFLKSLNNKNLTEFEALKVFDDIGINTVKSEIISNPTNTKELINEIGFPLVMKILSREIQHKTDAGGVELNIFSEEDLKLRYDKLFKVFQKLKIEDDKKQFIIQKMETGIAEIILGYRVDELVGPIVVVGSGGVLSELYDDKSVRIAPVDFKEAKNMISEVKSFIIFNGYRGLPKVNI
;
A
#
# COMPACT_ATOMS: atom_id res chain seq x y z
N VAL A 1 39.72 17.71 21.75
CA VAL A 1 38.23 17.69 21.91
C VAL A 1 37.57 16.60 21.08
N ILE A 2 37.70 16.54 19.75
CA ILE A 2 37.04 15.48 18.96
C ILE A 2 37.45 14.07 19.38
N GLN A 3 38.72 13.85 19.69
CA GLN A 3 39.24 12.56 20.12
C GLN A 3 38.55 12.06 21.40
N GLU A 4 38.25 12.93 22.36
CA GLU A 4 37.54 12.58 23.58
C GLU A 4 36.14 12.08 23.30
N PHE A 5 35.39 12.72 22.40
CA PHE A 5 34.05 12.28 22.03
C PHE A 5 34.05 11.02 21.19
N MET A 6 34.98 10.89 20.24
CA MET A 6 35.07 9.69 19.38
C MET A 6 35.44 8.46 20.17
N ASN A 7 36.24 8.61 21.26
CA ASN A 7 36.65 7.49 22.12
C ASN A 7 35.77 7.29 23.37
N ASN A 8 34.71 8.10 23.55
CA ASN A 8 33.83 7.99 24.71
C ASN A 8 32.69 7.04 24.47
N ASP A 9 32.60 5.94 25.24
CA ASP A 9 31.57 4.92 25.09
C ASP A 9 30.16 5.38 25.40
N ASN A 10 29.98 6.52 26.09
CA ASN A 10 28.67 7.13 26.34
C ASN A 10 28.18 7.99 25.18
N CYS A 11 28.85 8.00 24.05
CA CYS A 11 28.54 8.79 22.87
C CYS A 11 28.44 7.86 21.66
N ASP A 12 27.24 7.68 21.11
CA ASP A 12 26.96 6.78 19.99
C ASP A 12 27.25 7.40 18.61
N LEU A 13 27.23 8.75 18.54
CA LEU A 13 27.43 9.51 17.32
C LEU A 13 28.02 10.89 17.68
N VAL A 14 28.92 11.39 16.86
CA VAL A 14 29.51 12.74 17.04
C VAL A 14 29.04 13.66 15.92
N ILE A 15 28.57 14.86 16.29
CA ILE A 15 28.27 15.93 15.35
C ILE A 15 29.34 17.02 15.52
N MET A 16 30.02 17.33 14.44
CA MET A 16 30.99 18.44 14.40
C MET A 16 30.44 19.60 13.61
N VAL A 17 30.52 20.78 14.19
CA VAL A 17 30.24 22.05 13.50
C VAL A 17 31.56 22.67 13.11
N VAL A 18 31.76 22.91 11.81
CA VAL A 18 32.95 23.57 11.29
C VAL A 18 32.59 24.99 10.86
N GLY A 19 33.27 25.97 11.43
CA GLY A 19 32.99 27.38 11.24
C GLY A 19 33.62 27.97 9.97
N SER A 20 33.74 29.30 9.96
CA SER A 20 34.24 30.08 8.84
C SER A 20 35.67 29.76 8.36
N SER A 21 36.50 29.12 9.18
CA SER A 21 37.82 28.60 8.78
C SER A 21 37.76 27.64 7.59
N ALA A 22 36.70 26.87 7.48
CA ALA A 22 36.48 25.95 6.37
C ALA A 22 36.36 26.64 5.01
N LYS A 23 35.91 27.89 4.98
CA LYS A 23 35.80 28.69 3.75
C LYS A 23 37.14 29.21 3.24
N PHE A 24 38.04 29.57 4.17
CA PHE A 24 39.31 30.21 3.84
C PHE A 24 40.49 29.24 3.78
N ARG A 25 40.42 28.16 4.59
CA ARG A 25 41.45 27.12 4.69
C ARG A 25 40.78 25.78 4.88
N PRO A 26 40.13 25.22 3.83
CA PRO A 26 39.38 23.99 3.92
C PRO A 26 40.24 22.82 4.41
N ASP A 27 41.46 22.67 3.87
CA ASP A 27 42.35 21.55 4.27
C ASP A 27 42.64 21.60 5.77
N GLN A 28 43.05 22.75 6.30
CA GLN A 28 43.40 22.88 7.73
C GLN A 28 42.21 22.66 8.66
N ALA A 29 41.01 23.02 8.20
CA ALA A 29 39.78 22.84 8.96
C ALA A 29 39.30 21.36 8.97
N ILE A 30 39.55 20.61 7.90
CA ILE A 30 39.02 19.27 7.67
C ILE A 30 40.02 18.17 7.97
N ASP A 31 41.33 18.35 7.72
CA ASP A 31 42.38 17.37 7.98
C ASP A 31 42.30 16.67 9.35
N PRO A 32 42.04 17.40 10.47
CA PRO A 32 41.90 16.75 11.77
C PRO A 32 40.72 15.75 11.86
N LEU A 33 39.74 15.86 10.94
CA LEU A 33 38.55 15.01 10.92
C LEU A 33 38.75 13.74 10.07
N LEU A 34 39.64 13.82 9.06
CA LEU A 34 39.83 12.73 8.07
C LEU A 34 40.28 11.41 8.71
N LYS A 35 41.04 11.44 9.79
CA LYS A 35 41.44 10.22 10.52
C LYS A 35 40.28 9.43 11.13
N TRP A 36 39.10 10.05 11.20
CA TRP A 36 37.89 9.43 11.76
C TRP A 36 36.91 8.91 10.69
N ALA A 37 37.23 9.05 9.40
CA ALA A 37 36.38 8.67 8.28
C ALA A 37 35.90 7.21 8.33
N ASN A 38 36.77 6.28 8.76
CA ASN A 38 36.47 4.85 8.83
C ASN A 38 36.32 4.35 10.27
N ASN A 39 35.96 5.21 11.20
CA ASN A 39 35.74 4.82 12.58
C ASN A 39 34.39 4.11 12.73
N SER A 40 34.31 3.16 13.67
CA SER A 40 33.05 2.47 13.99
C SER A 40 31.97 3.41 14.53
N LYS A 41 32.39 4.47 15.23
CA LYS A 41 31.48 5.54 15.70
C LYS A 41 31.24 6.53 14.59
N PRO A 42 29.97 6.79 14.21
CA PRO A 42 29.65 7.72 13.14
C PRO A 42 30.04 9.16 13.46
N LEU A 43 30.57 9.85 12.46
CA LEU A 43 30.86 11.27 12.49
C LEU A 43 30.03 11.99 11.43
N ALA A 44 29.20 12.94 11.85
CA ALA A 44 28.47 13.85 10.97
C ALA A 44 29.03 15.26 11.11
N VAL A 45 29.20 15.94 10.00
CA VAL A 45 29.76 17.30 9.98
C VAL A 45 28.82 18.24 9.25
N TYR A 46 28.47 19.39 9.84
CA TYR A 46 27.91 20.46 9.06
C TYR A 46 28.80 21.73 9.09
N VAL A 47 28.81 22.42 7.98
CA VAL A 47 29.72 23.55 7.75
C VAL A 47 28.94 24.85 7.68
N ALA A 48 29.25 25.80 8.56
CA ALA A 48 28.59 27.11 8.63
C ALA A 48 29.61 28.26 8.77
N PRO A 49 29.65 29.22 7.84
CA PRO A 49 28.86 29.33 6.61
C PRO A 49 29.24 28.30 5.56
N ASP A 50 28.46 28.25 4.47
CA ASP A 50 28.68 27.28 3.37
C ASP A 50 30.12 27.41 2.83
N ALA A 51 30.81 26.25 2.80
CA ALA A 51 32.16 26.11 2.27
C ALA A 51 32.24 24.88 1.41
N ARG A 52 31.99 25.05 0.11
CA ARG A 52 31.81 23.97 -0.85
C ARG A 52 33.02 23.05 -0.93
N GLU A 53 34.23 23.59 -0.98
CA GLU A 53 35.44 22.77 -1.03
C GLU A 53 35.62 21.88 0.20
N ALA A 54 35.30 22.40 1.39
CA ALA A 54 35.33 21.60 2.63
C ALA A 54 34.31 20.46 2.61
N LEU A 55 33.09 20.70 2.10
CA LEU A 55 32.05 19.66 1.95
C LEU A 55 32.47 18.59 0.94
N GLU A 56 33.06 18.99 -0.19
CA GLU A 56 33.57 18.06 -1.21
C GLU A 56 34.70 17.19 -0.65
N LEU A 57 35.61 17.78 0.15
CA LEU A 57 36.71 17.05 0.80
C LEU A 57 36.20 16.04 1.82
N LEU A 58 35.25 16.41 2.67
CA LEU A 58 34.58 15.49 3.62
C LEU A 58 33.92 14.31 2.90
N ASN A 59 33.08 14.60 1.91
CA ASN A 59 32.34 13.58 1.16
C ASN A 59 33.28 12.64 0.41
N LYS A 60 34.34 13.17 -0.22
CA LYS A 60 35.35 12.36 -0.91
C LYS A 60 36.05 11.38 0.02
N ASN A 61 36.18 11.72 1.30
CA ASN A 61 36.78 10.87 2.31
C ASN A 61 35.76 10.05 3.11
N GLY A 62 34.49 9.99 2.70
CA GLY A 62 33.46 9.15 3.31
C GLY A 62 32.89 9.70 4.63
N ILE A 63 33.09 10.98 4.94
CA ILE A 63 32.51 11.64 6.12
C ILE A 63 31.19 12.30 5.71
N ALA A 64 30.08 11.93 6.37
CA ALA A 64 28.78 12.54 6.14
C ALA A 64 28.83 14.04 6.40
N SER A 65 28.58 14.85 5.38
CA SER A 65 28.66 16.29 5.48
C SER A 65 27.43 17.02 4.96
N PHE A 66 27.05 18.10 5.64
CA PHE A 66 25.81 18.81 5.45
C PHE A 66 26.04 20.33 5.39
N ARG A 67 25.16 21.03 4.66
CA ARG A 67 25.22 22.50 4.52
C ARG A 67 24.46 23.22 5.62
N THR A 68 23.46 22.57 6.20
CA THR A 68 22.58 23.16 7.20
C THR A 68 22.40 22.21 8.40
N PRO A 69 22.11 22.75 9.59
CA PRO A 69 21.82 21.90 10.75
C PRO A 69 20.57 21.04 10.55
N GLU A 70 19.56 21.54 9.81
CA GLU A 70 18.34 20.81 9.53
C GLU A 70 18.63 19.56 8.68
N SER A 71 19.39 19.70 7.59
CA SER A 71 19.78 18.55 6.75
C SER A 71 20.65 17.55 7.51
N CYS A 72 21.50 18.02 8.43
CA CYS A 72 22.28 17.16 9.31
C CYS A 72 21.37 16.38 10.27
N ALA A 73 20.42 17.05 10.90
CA ALA A 73 19.48 16.42 11.83
C ALA A 73 18.61 15.36 11.12
N GLU A 74 18.08 15.66 9.94
CA GLU A 74 17.29 14.69 9.16
C GLU A 74 18.14 13.50 8.68
N GLY A 75 19.38 13.72 8.25
CA GLY A 75 20.31 12.66 7.89
C GLY A 75 20.63 11.74 9.06
N ILE A 76 20.88 12.29 10.24
CA ILE A 76 21.13 11.52 11.47
C ILE A 76 19.86 10.76 11.88
N LYS A 77 18.70 11.38 11.84
CA LYS A 77 17.42 10.72 12.12
C LYS A 77 17.18 9.53 11.20
N ALA A 78 17.45 9.69 9.89
CA ALA A 78 17.35 8.59 8.93
C ALA A 78 18.33 7.46 9.26
N TYR A 79 19.59 7.78 9.62
CA TYR A 79 20.59 6.80 10.02
C TYR A 79 20.19 6.03 11.29
N LEU A 80 19.74 6.72 12.33
CA LEU A 80 19.36 6.10 13.61
C LEU A 80 18.07 5.26 13.48
N ASN A 81 17.17 5.64 12.58
CA ASN A 81 15.95 4.90 12.32
C ASN A 81 16.12 3.77 11.30
N ASN A 82 17.28 3.68 10.66
CA ASN A 82 17.56 2.62 9.70
C ASN A 82 17.74 1.29 10.44
N LYS A 83 16.74 0.42 10.31
CA LYS A 83 16.77 -0.93 10.84
C LYS A 83 17.13 -1.90 9.71
N ALA A 84 17.96 -2.88 10.02
CA ALA A 84 18.17 -3.99 9.10
C ALA A 84 16.83 -4.65 8.78
N PRO A 85 16.57 -4.99 7.50
CA PRO A 85 15.32 -5.67 7.14
C PRO A 85 15.23 -7.00 7.90
N GLU A 86 14.15 -7.20 8.63
CA GLU A 86 13.86 -8.46 9.29
C GLU A 86 13.48 -9.50 8.22
N ILE A 87 14.13 -10.66 8.24
CA ILE A 87 13.76 -11.78 7.38
C ILE A 87 12.51 -12.41 7.99
N ILE A 88 11.34 -12.11 7.40
CA ILE A 88 10.08 -12.68 7.83
C ILE A 88 9.92 -14.05 7.16
N ASN A 89 10.07 -15.12 7.94
CA ASN A 89 9.80 -16.47 7.49
C ASN A 89 8.29 -16.73 7.60
N HIS A 90 7.60 -16.77 6.47
CA HIS A 90 6.20 -17.15 6.41
C HIS A 90 6.09 -18.65 6.13
N ASN A 91 5.35 -19.36 6.98
CA ASN A 91 4.88 -20.71 6.66
C ASN A 91 3.74 -20.59 5.63
N ILE A 92 4.07 -20.81 4.38
CA ILE A 92 3.12 -20.77 3.27
C ILE A 92 2.56 -22.19 3.10
N ASP A 93 1.23 -22.31 3.02
CA ASP A 93 0.57 -23.56 2.63
C ASP A 93 0.86 -23.83 1.14
N ASP A 94 1.92 -24.59 0.89
CA ASP A 94 2.42 -24.89 -0.45
C ASP A 94 1.37 -25.51 -1.38
N LEU A 95 0.38 -26.22 -0.83
CA LEU A 95 -0.63 -26.89 -1.65
C LEU A 95 -1.66 -25.90 -2.19
N LYS A 96 -2.17 -25.00 -1.35
CA LYS A 96 -3.08 -23.92 -1.76
C LYS A 96 -2.43 -23.02 -2.82
N PHE A 97 -1.20 -22.59 -2.58
CA PHE A 97 -0.45 -21.76 -3.52
C PHE A 97 -0.17 -22.46 -4.86
N LYS A 98 0.09 -23.77 -4.88
CA LYS A 98 0.24 -24.53 -6.13
C LYS A 98 -1.02 -24.50 -6.98
N ASN A 99 -2.20 -24.67 -6.38
CA ASN A 99 -3.47 -24.64 -7.07
C ASN A 99 -3.78 -23.26 -7.66
N ILE A 100 -3.59 -22.20 -6.86
CA ILE A 100 -3.76 -20.82 -7.31
C ILE A 100 -2.79 -20.50 -8.45
N LYS A 101 -1.52 -20.86 -8.31
CA LYS A 101 -0.49 -20.66 -9.34
C LYS A 101 -0.83 -21.39 -10.65
N LYS A 102 -1.36 -22.61 -10.56
CA LYS A 102 -1.83 -23.38 -11.71
C LYS A 102 -3.02 -22.69 -12.38
N PHE A 103 -3.98 -22.22 -11.59
CA PHE A 103 -5.13 -21.46 -12.08
C PHE A 103 -4.71 -20.16 -12.79
N LEU A 104 -3.88 -19.33 -12.14
CA LEU A 104 -3.40 -18.08 -12.72
C LEU A 104 -2.62 -18.31 -14.02
N LYS A 105 -1.79 -19.35 -14.09
CA LYS A 105 -1.07 -19.73 -15.33
C LYS A 105 -2.02 -20.15 -16.45
N SER A 106 -3.15 -20.77 -16.15
CA SER A 106 -4.13 -21.20 -17.18
C SER A 106 -4.84 -20.02 -17.85
N LEU A 107 -4.78 -18.84 -17.26
CA LEU A 107 -5.42 -17.62 -17.78
C LEU A 107 -4.63 -16.95 -18.92
N ASN A 108 -3.44 -17.43 -19.26
CA ASN A 108 -2.62 -16.90 -20.35
C ASN A 108 -2.48 -15.36 -20.34
N ASN A 109 -2.14 -14.78 -19.20
CA ASN A 109 -2.00 -13.33 -18.97
C ASN A 109 -3.29 -12.51 -19.17
N LYS A 110 -4.46 -13.13 -19.11
CA LYS A 110 -5.73 -12.41 -19.11
C LYS A 110 -6.01 -11.85 -17.73
N ASN A 111 -6.62 -10.66 -17.68
CA ASN A 111 -7.12 -10.12 -16.44
C ASN A 111 -8.17 -11.05 -15.82
N LEU A 112 -8.18 -11.17 -14.49
CA LEU A 112 -9.23 -11.86 -13.77
C LEU A 112 -10.55 -11.11 -13.89
N THR A 113 -11.65 -11.85 -14.02
CA THR A 113 -12.97 -11.31 -13.71
C THR A 113 -13.10 -11.09 -12.20
N GLU A 114 -14.05 -10.25 -11.78
CA GLU A 114 -14.32 -10.05 -10.35
C GLU A 114 -14.64 -11.36 -9.62
N PHE A 115 -15.42 -12.24 -10.22
CA PHE A 115 -15.76 -13.53 -9.65
C PHE A 115 -14.54 -14.44 -9.47
N GLU A 116 -13.66 -14.48 -10.46
CA GLU A 116 -12.41 -15.25 -10.37
C GLU A 116 -11.46 -14.67 -9.31
N ALA A 117 -11.40 -13.34 -9.19
CA ALA A 117 -10.60 -12.67 -8.16
C ALA A 117 -11.11 -12.99 -6.75
N LEU A 118 -12.43 -12.94 -6.53
CA LEU A 118 -13.05 -13.33 -5.26
C LEU A 118 -12.70 -14.77 -4.87
N LYS A 119 -12.76 -15.70 -5.83
CA LYS A 119 -12.38 -17.09 -5.58
C LYS A 119 -10.90 -17.24 -5.17
N VAL A 120 -10.01 -16.49 -5.83
CA VAL A 120 -8.58 -16.48 -5.45
C VAL A 120 -8.40 -15.91 -4.04
N PHE A 121 -9.12 -14.84 -3.69
CA PHE A 121 -9.05 -14.25 -2.35
C PHE A 121 -9.57 -15.21 -1.27
N ASP A 122 -10.67 -15.92 -1.54
CA ASP A 122 -11.21 -16.91 -0.63
C ASP A 122 -10.23 -18.09 -0.42
N ASP A 123 -9.60 -18.57 -1.49
CA ASP A 123 -8.59 -19.61 -1.44
C ASP A 123 -7.36 -19.24 -0.60
N ILE A 124 -6.98 -17.95 -0.52
CA ILE A 124 -5.89 -17.47 0.35
C ILE A 124 -6.36 -17.08 1.76
N GLY A 125 -7.64 -17.26 2.06
CA GLY A 125 -8.22 -17.04 3.39
C GLY A 125 -8.72 -15.62 3.66
N ILE A 126 -8.92 -14.82 2.61
CA ILE A 126 -9.60 -13.51 2.70
C ILE A 126 -11.10 -13.77 2.55
N ASN A 127 -11.89 -13.45 3.56
CA ASN A 127 -13.34 -13.59 3.49
C ASN A 127 -13.91 -12.73 2.37
N THR A 128 -14.64 -13.36 1.47
CA THR A 128 -15.27 -12.68 0.35
C THR A 128 -16.79 -12.60 0.53
N VAL A 129 -17.40 -11.63 -0.15
CA VAL A 129 -18.86 -11.49 -0.17
C VAL A 129 -19.47 -12.64 -0.97
N LYS A 130 -20.60 -13.16 -0.48
CA LYS A 130 -21.36 -14.18 -1.22
C LYS A 130 -21.74 -13.65 -2.60
N SER A 131 -21.38 -14.37 -3.63
CA SER A 131 -21.55 -13.94 -5.03
C SER A 131 -21.83 -15.11 -5.96
N GLU A 132 -22.66 -14.86 -6.97
CA GLU A 132 -23.01 -15.84 -8.00
C GLU A 132 -23.05 -15.20 -9.38
N ILE A 133 -22.81 -16.00 -10.42
CA ILE A 133 -22.90 -15.59 -11.81
C ILE A 133 -24.28 -15.91 -12.37
N ILE A 134 -24.88 -14.94 -13.02
CA ILE A 134 -26.11 -15.15 -13.77
C ILE A 134 -25.98 -14.65 -15.22
N SER A 135 -26.61 -15.36 -16.15
CA SER A 135 -26.78 -14.91 -17.54
C SER A 135 -28.22 -14.47 -17.83
N ASN A 136 -29.15 -14.85 -16.99
CA ASN A 136 -30.59 -14.57 -17.13
C ASN A 136 -31.22 -14.44 -15.72
N PRO A 137 -32.15 -13.49 -15.49
CA PRO A 137 -32.82 -13.31 -14.20
C PRO A 137 -33.94 -14.33 -13.92
N THR A 138 -34.19 -15.27 -14.84
CA THR A 138 -35.17 -16.35 -14.62
C THR A 138 -34.55 -17.45 -13.75
N ASN A 139 -35.34 -18.00 -12.79
CA ASN A 139 -34.89 -19.04 -11.84
C ASN A 139 -33.83 -18.63 -10.83
N THR A 140 -33.84 -17.37 -10.40
CA THR A 140 -32.88 -16.85 -9.39
C THR A 140 -33.36 -17.02 -7.94
N LYS A 141 -34.52 -17.64 -7.68
CA LYS A 141 -35.10 -17.76 -6.34
C LYS A 141 -34.20 -18.47 -5.33
N GLU A 142 -33.67 -19.64 -5.72
CA GLU A 142 -32.80 -20.42 -4.83
C GLU A 142 -31.51 -19.60 -4.50
N LEU A 143 -30.92 -19.01 -5.49
CA LEU A 143 -29.75 -18.17 -5.42
C LEU A 143 -29.98 -16.93 -4.54
N ILE A 144 -31.14 -16.26 -4.70
CA ILE A 144 -31.52 -15.11 -3.88
C ILE A 144 -31.73 -15.54 -2.42
N ASN A 145 -32.34 -16.71 -2.19
CA ASN A 145 -32.52 -17.24 -0.83
C ASN A 145 -31.20 -17.56 -0.14
N GLU A 146 -30.19 -17.97 -0.90
CA GLU A 146 -28.86 -18.24 -0.37
C GLU A 146 -28.06 -16.96 -0.07
N ILE A 147 -28.10 -15.98 -0.97
CA ILE A 147 -27.34 -14.71 -0.82
C ILE A 147 -28.09 -13.74 0.12
N GLY A 148 -29.39 -13.59 -0.04
CA GLY A 148 -30.26 -12.65 0.70
C GLY A 148 -30.18 -11.22 0.23
N PHE A 149 -31.32 -10.48 0.33
CA PHE A 149 -31.37 -9.04 0.06
C PHE A 149 -30.73 -8.21 1.18
N PRO A 150 -30.28 -6.98 0.90
CA PRO A 150 -30.20 -6.34 -0.40
C PRO A 150 -29.05 -6.91 -1.25
N LEU A 151 -29.18 -6.77 -2.58
CA LEU A 151 -28.19 -7.26 -3.54
C LEU A 151 -27.57 -6.11 -4.34
N VAL A 152 -26.40 -6.43 -4.88
CA VAL A 152 -25.73 -5.65 -5.93
C VAL A 152 -25.65 -6.53 -7.18
N MET A 153 -25.90 -5.94 -8.35
CA MET A 153 -25.67 -6.58 -9.64
C MET A 153 -24.65 -5.77 -10.44
N LYS A 154 -23.67 -6.46 -11.00
CA LYS A 154 -22.63 -5.84 -11.82
C LYS A 154 -22.44 -6.62 -13.12
N ILE A 155 -22.04 -5.92 -14.17
CA ILE A 155 -21.55 -6.53 -15.39
C ILE A 155 -20.28 -7.32 -15.09
N LEU A 156 -20.21 -8.57 -15.54
CA LEU A 156 -19.03 -9.42 -15.43
C LEU A 156 -18.32 -9.46 -16.79
N SER A 157 -17.24 -8.73 -16.93
CA SER A 157 -16.43 -8.66 -18.15
C SER A 157 -14.95 -8.45 -17.79
N ARG A 158 -14.07 -9.03 -18.60
CA ARG A 158 -12.61 -8.79 -18.51
C ARG A 158 -12.20 -7.49 -19.21
N GLU A 159 -13.04 -7.00 -20.11
CA GLU A 159 -12.76 -5.85 -20.97
C GLU A 159 -13.13 -4.51 -20.32
N ILE A 160 -14.08 -4.55 -19.35
CA ILE A 160 -14.57 -3.36 -18.66
C ILE A 160 -13.86 -3.25 -17.30
N GLN A 161 -12.86 -2.38 -17.22
CA GLN A 161 -12.12 -2.16 -15.97
C GLN A 161 -12.87 -1.23 -15.01
N HIS A 162 -13.46 -0.14 -15.49
CA HIS A 162 -14.21 0.84 -14.69
C HIS A 162 -15.72 0.66 -14.90
N LYS A 163 -16.29 -0.36 -14.24
CA LYS A 163 -17.72 -0.73 -14.41
C LYS A 163 -18.66 0.37 -13.97
N THR A 164 -18.34 1.11 -12.93
CA THR A 164 -19.15 2.21 -12.40
C THR A 164 -19.30 3.33 -13.42
N ASP A 165 -18.22 3.75 -14.06
CA ASP A 165 -18.20 4.81 -15.06
C ASP A 165 -18.96 4.41 -16.33
N ALA A 166 -18.93 3.11 -16.66
CA ALA A 166 -19.67 2.54 -17.77
C ALA A 166 -21.18 2.34 -17.45
N GLY A 167 -21.65 2.65 -16.24
CA GLY A 167 -23.01 2.36 -15.80
C GLY A 167 -23.27 0.87 -15.60
N GLY A 168 -22.23 0.09 -15.36
CA GLY A 168 -22.27 -1.37 -15.25
C GLY A 168 -22.52 -1.92 -13.83
N VAL A 169 -22.99 -1.06 -12.89
CA VAL A 169 -23.26 -1.42 -11.50
C VAL A 169 -24.63 -0.95 -11.07
N GLU A 170 -25.44 -1.82 -10.50
CA GLU A 170 -26.73 -1.52 -9.88
C GLU A 170 -26.73 -1.94 -8.42
N LEU A 171 -26.99 -1.00 -7.53
CA LEU A 171 -26.97 -1.15 -6.08
C LEU A 171 -28.41 -1.18 -5.53
N ASN A 172 -28.56 -1.57 -4.26
CA ASN A 172 -29.81 -1.48 -3.51
C ASN A 172 -30.96 -2.23 -4.17
N ILE A 173 -30.73 -3.47 -4.56
CA ILE A 173 -31.76 -4.36 -5.11
C ILE A 173 -32.44 -5.08 -3.94
N PHE A 174 -33.74 -4.86 -3.75
CA PHE A 174 -34.50 -5.34 -2.58
C PHE A 174 -35.54 -6.41 -2.88
N SER A 175 -35.83 -6.69 -4.15
CA SER A 175 -36.81 -7.72 -4.54
C SER A 175 -36.45 -8.39 -5.86
N GLU A 176 -37.15 -9.50 -6.18
CA GLU A 176 -36.99 -10.19 -7.46
C GLU A 176 -37.47 -9.31 -8.64
N GLU A 177 -38.51 -8.51 -8.43
CA GLU A 177 -39.02 -7.57 -9.44
C GLU A 177 -37.97 -6.49 -9.71
N ASP A 178 -37.37 -5.93 -8.68
CA ASP A 178 -36.32 -4.94 -8.81
C ASP A 178 -35.07 -5.56 -9.50
N LEU A 179 -34.73 -6.81 -9.17
CA LEU A 179 -33.65 -7.54 -9.83
C LEU A 179 -33.85 -7.61 -11.35
N LYS A 180 -35.05 -7.96 -11.80
CA LYS A 180 -35.37 -8.03 -13.22
C LYS A 180 -35.27 -6.66 -13.91
N LEU A 181 -35.75 -5.63 -13.25
CA LEU A 181 -35.69 -4.25 -13.79
C LEU A 181 -34.22 -3.78 -13.93
N ARG A 182 -33.36 -4.08 -12.93
CA ARG A 182 -31.94 -3.75 -12.97
C ARG A 182 -31.17 -4.58 -14.00
N TYR A 183 -31.55 -5.83 -14.16
CA TYR A 183 -31.01 -6.69 -15.22
C TYR A 183 -31.26 -6.08 -16.61
N ASP A 184 -32.51 -5.67 -16.91
CA ASP A 184 -32.83 -5.08 -18.20
C ASP A 184 -32.04 -3.79 -18.46
N LYS A 185 -31.81 -3.01 -17.41
CA LYS A 185 -31.00 -1.80 -17.48
C LYS A 185 -29.53 -2.12 -17.80
N LEU A 186 -28.90 -3.05 -17.08
CA LEU A 186 -27.52 -3.47 -17.33
C LEU A 186 -27.38 -4.20 -18.67
N PHE A 187 -28.40 -4.94 -19.11
CA PHE A 187 -28.37 -5.58 -20.42
C PHE A 187 -28.29 -4.57 -21.57
N LYS A 188 -28.97 -3.42 -21.45
CA LYS A 188 -28.84 -2.30 -22.41
C LYS A 188 -27.42 -1.71 -22.44
N VAL A 189 -26.70 -1.72 -21.30
CA VAL A 189 -25.29 -1.31 -21.24
C VAL A 189 -24.43 -2.25 -22.06
N PHE A 190 -24.61 -3.58 -21.93
CA PHE A 190 -23.91 -4.54 -22.79
C PHE A 190 -24.14 -4.30 -24.29
N GLN A 191 -25.39 -4.00 -24.68
CA GLN A 191 -25.72 -3.70 -26.09
C GLN A 191 -24.95 -2.48 -26.59
N LYS A 192 -24.87 -1.40 -25.79
CA LYS A 192 -24.10 -0.20 -26.14
C LYS A 192 -22.60 -0.47 -26.29
N LEU A 193 -22.07 -1.36 -25.47
CA LEU A 193 -20.65 -1.72 -25.49
C LEU A 193 -20.31 -2.76 -26.58
N LYS A 194 -21.31 -3.23 -27.35
CA LYS A 194 -21.16 -4.21 -28.44
C LYS A 194 -20.46 -5.52 -28.00
N ILE A 195 -20.69 -5.96 -26.77
CA ILE A 195 -20.18 -7.22 -26.23
C ILE A 195 -21.02 -8.37 -26.81
N GLU A 196 -20.36 -9.44 -27.24
CA GLU A 196 -20.99 -10.64 -27.81
C GLU A 196 -21.96 -11.30 -26.81
N ASP A 197 -23.08 -11.84 -27.28
CA ASP A 197 -24.18 -12.33 -26.44
C ASP A 197 -23.77 -13.48 -25.52
N ASP A 198 -22.89 -14.36 -25.96
CA ASP A 198 -22.36 -15.48 -25.19
C ASP A 198 -21.42 -15.07 -24.03
N LYS A 199 -20.93 -13.81 -24.08
CA LYS A 199 -20.06 -13.21 -23.06
C LYS A 199 -20.80 -12.33 -22.07
N LYS A 200 -22.14 -12.16 -22.23
CA LYS A 200 -22.94 -11.32 -21.35
C LYS A 200 -23.29 -12.06 -20.06
N GLN A 201 -22.49 -11.82 -19.05
CA GLN A 201 -22.69 -12.35 -17.71
C GLN A 201 -22.77 -11.22 -16.69
N PHE A 202 -23.49 -11.48 -15.61
CA PHE A 202 -23.59 -10.59 -14.48
C PHE A 202 -23.15 -11.31 -13.22
N ILE A 203 -22.56 -10.60 -12.29
CA ILE A 203 -22.35 -11.07 -10.95
C ILE A 203 -23.38 -10.44 -10.01
N ILE A 204 -24.04 -11.28 -9.23
CA ILE A 204 -24.91 -10.86 -8.13
C ILE A 204 -24.15 -11.09 -6.83
N GLN A 205 -24.19 -10.12 -5.95
CA GLN A 205 -23.48 -10.15 -4.67
C GLN A 205 -24.39 -9.67 -3.55
N LYS A 206 -24.17 -10.19 -2.33
CA LYS A 206 -24.73 -9.57 -1.13
C LYS A 206 -24.23 -8.13 -1.04
N MET A 207 -25.14 -7.20 -0.81
CA MET A 207 -24.75 -5.83 -0.50
C MET A 207 -24.38 -5.74 0.97
N GLU A 208 -23.10 -5.59 1.22
CA GLU A 208 -22.58 -5.38 2.57
C GLU A 208 -22.53 -3.90 2.91
N THR A 209 -22.76 -3.61 4.17
CA THR A 209 -22.67 -2.26 4.73
C THR A 209 -21.63 -2.26 5.84
N GLY A 210 -20.77 -1.28 5.86
CA GLY A 210 -19.71 -1.15 6.86
C GLY A 210 -19.61 0.27 7.41
N ILE A 211 -18.75 0.45 8.39
CA ILE A 211 -18.44 1.77 8.98
C ILE A 211 -17.62 2.60 7.99
N ALA A 212 -16.77 1.95 7.23
CA ALA A 212 -15.93 2.55 6.20
C ALA A 212 -15.49 1.53 5.15
N GLU A 213 -15.00 2.04 4.03
CA GLU A 213 -14.34 1.27 3.00
C GLU A 213 -12.83 1.39 3.14
N ILE A 214 -12.14 0.28 2.95
CA ILE A 214 -10.67 0.18 3.01
C ILE A 214 -10.17 -0.31 1.65
N ILE A 215 -9.11 0.28 1.17
CA ILE A 215 -8.34 -0.26 0.04
C ILE A 215 -7.17 -1.05 0.59
N LEU A 216 -7.10 -2.32 0.22
CA LEU A 216 -5.91 -3.15 0.39
C LEU A 216 -5.41 -3.53 -1.00
N GLY A 217 -4.21 -3.08 -1.32
CA GLY A 217 -3.60 -3.28 -2.62
C GLY A 217 -2.26 -4.03 -2.53
N TYR A 218 -1.99 -4.81 -3.56
CA TYR A 218 -0.69 -5.42 -3.80
C TYR A 218 -0.29 -5.20 -5.25
N ARG A 219 0.94 -4.80 -5.47
CA ARG A 219 1.52 -4.72 -6.81
C ARG A 219 3.01 -5.00 -6.76
N VAL A 220 3.58 -5.38 -7.90
CA VAL A 220 5.03 -5.44 -8.07
C VAL A 220 5.48 -4.14 -8.71
N ASP A 221 6.28 -3.37 -8.00
CA ASP A 221 6.89 -2.14 -8.47
C ASP A 221 8.20 -2.48 -9.20
N GLU A 222 8.50 -1.78 -10.30
CA GLU A 222 9.66 -2.08 -11.14
C GLU A 222 11.00 -1.82 -10.44
N LEU A 223 11.04 -0.87 -9.49
CA LEU A 223 12.27 -0.45 -8.81
C LEU A 223 12.47 -1.16 -7.47
N VAL A 224 11.40 -1.28 -6.68
CA VAL A 224 11.49 -1.77 -5.29
C VAL A 224 10.91 -3.17 -5.10
N GLY A 225 10.31 -3.76 -6.15
CA GLY A 225 9.69 -5.08 -6.06
C GLY A 225 8.28 -5.06 -5.46
N PRO A 226 7.86 -6.13 -4.79
CA PRO A 226 6.49 -6.26 -4.32
C PRO A 226 6.18 -5.27 -3.19
N ILE A 227 5.07 -4.55 -3.31
CA ILE A 227 4.58 -3.60 -2.31
C ILE A 227 3.14 -3.91 -1.89
N VAL A 228 2.84 -3.59 -0.64
CA VAL A 228 1.50 -3.63 -0.06
C VAL A 228 1.07 -2.20 0.26
N VAL A 229 -0.18 -1.89 -0.04
CA VAL A 229 -0.80 -0.59 0.22
C VAL A 229 -2.05 -0.80 1.05
N VAL A 230 -2.24 -0.03 2.10
CA VAL A 230 -3.50 0.07 2.83
C VAL A 230 -3.91 1.54 2.88
N GLY A 231 -5.19 1.82 2.64
CA GLY A 231 -5.67 3.20 2.61
C GLY A 231 -7.18 3.31 2.75
N SER A 232 -7.64 4.54 2.81
CA SER A 232 -9.06 4.86 2.79
C SER A 232 -9.67 4.47 1.45
N GLY A 233 -10.81 3.78 1.49
CA GLY A 233 -11.61 3.47 0.31
C GLY A 233 -12.71 4.49 0.02
N GLY A 234 -13.59 4.14 -0.90
CA GLY A 234 -14.72 4.97 -1.31
C GLY A 234 -14.38 6.00 -2.39
N VAL A 235 -15.38 6.76 -2.79
CA VAL A 235 -15.34 7.68 -3.94
C VAL A 235 -14.27 8.78 -3.81
N LEU A 236 -13.91 9.14 -2.59
CA LEU A 236 -12.95 10.21 -2.31
C LEU A 236 -11.52 9.70 -2.06
N SER A 237 -11.28 8.40 -2.20
CA SER A 237 -9.96 7.80 -1.91
C SER A 237 -8.83 8.39 -2.76
N GLU A 238 -9.09 8.63 -4.03
CA GLU A 238 -8.13 9.23 -4.96
C GLU A 238 -7.84 10.70 -4.65
N LEU A 239 -8.82 11.41 -4.08
CA LEU A 239 -8.69 12.83 -3.75
C LEU A 239 -7.86 13.04 -2.48
N TYR A 240 -8.08 12.22 -1.46
CA TYR A 240 -7.40 12.39 -0.16
C TYR A 240 -6.03 11.76 -0.09
N ASP A 241 -5.74 10.76 -0.93
CA ASP A 241 -4.47 10.02 -0.99
C ASP A 241 -3.96 9.55 0.40
N ASP A 242 -4.90 9.21 1.29
CA ASP A 242 -4.64 8.80 2.68
C ASP A 242 -4.36 7.30 2.72
N LYS A 243 -3.08 6.97 2.63
CA LYS A 243 -2.60 5.59 2.50
C LYS A 243 -1.25 5.39 3.18
N SER A 244 -0.95 4.14 3.52
CA SER A 244 0.36 3.66 3.96
C SER A 244 0.86 2.59 2.98
N VAL A 245 2.17 2.62 2.68
CA VAL A 245 2.82 1.73 1.71
C VAL A 245 4.03 1.06 2.34
N ARG A 246 4.22 -0.24 2.09
CA ARG A 246 5.39 -1.01 2.52
C ARG A 246 5.86 -1.96 1.44
N ILE A 247 7.15 -2.27 1.47
CA ILE A 247 7.70 -3.40 0.71
C ILE A 247 7.19 -4.69 1.35
N ALA A 248 6.66 -5.60 0.53
CA ALA A 248 6.21 -6.91 0.99
C ALA A 248 7.41 -7.87 1.18
N PRO A 249 7.31 -8.84 2.10
CA PRO A 249 6.18 -9.14 2.97
C PRO A 249 6.12 -8.21 4.18
N VAL A 250 4.93 -8.04 4.76
CA VAL A 250 4.71 -7.33 6.02
C VAL A 250 4.28 -8.31 7.10
N ASP A 251 4.77 -8.15 8.31
CA ASP A 251 4.30 -8.91 9.47
C ASP A 251 3.06 -8.27 10.12
N PHE A 252 2.52 -8.94 11.14
CA PHE A 252 1.33 -8.46 11.82
C PHE A 252 1.56 -7.13 12.56
N LYS A 253 2.77 -6.92 13.09
CA LYS A 253 3.13 -5.68 13.77
C LYS A 253 3.19 -4.51 12.79
N GLU A 254 3.86 -4.73 11.65
CA GLU A 254 3.97 -3.72 10.62
C GLU A 254 2.62 -3.42 9.96
N ALA A 255 1.77 -4.44 9.77
CA ALA A 255 0.40 -4.23 9.29
C ALA A 255 -0.41 -3.31 10.23
N LYS A 256 -0.26 -3.46 11.56
CA LYS A 256 -0.88 -2.54 12.54
C LYS A 256 -0.32 -1.12 12.47
N ASN A 257 0.98 -0.98 12.26
CA ASN A 257 1.61 0.33 12.06
C ASN A 257 1.04 1.00 10.83
N MET A 258 0.94 0.28 9.69
CA MET A 258 0.34 0.79 8.46
C MET A 258 -1.09 1.29 8.66
N ILE A 259 -1.91 0.52 9.38
CA ILE A 259 -3.29 0.93 9.70
C ILE A 259 -3.30 2.20 10.54
N SER A 260 -2.39 2.35 11.51
CA SER A 260 -2.33 3.52 12.38
C SER A 260 -1.85 4.80 11.67
N GLU A 261 -1.13 4.67 10.56
CA GLU A 261 -0.65 5.79 9.74
C GLU A 261 -1.77 6.41 8.90
N VAL A 262 -2.81 5.66 8.56
CA VAL A 262 -3.94 6.15 7.76
C VAL A 262 -4.85 7.01 8.63
N LYS A 263 -4.87 8.30 8.39
CA LYS A 263 -5.54 9.30 9.25
C LYS A 263 -7.05 9.10 9.34
N SER A 264 -7.67 8.73 8.23
CA SER A 264 -9.13 8.49 8.17
C SER A 264 -9.57 7.30 9.02
N PHE A 265 -8.67 6.38 9.35
CA PHE A 265 -8.99 5.21 10.19
C PHE A 265 -9.20 5.54 11.67
N ILE A 266 -9.04 6.81 12.08
CA ILE A 266 -9.46 7.29 13.39
C ILE A 266 -10.94 6.94 13.71
N ILE A 267 -11.78 6.80 12.68
CA ILE A 267 -13.19 6.40 12.84
C ILE A 267 -13.34 5.02 13.48
N PHE A 268 -12.37 4.12 13.31
CA PHE A 268 -12.38 2.78 13.88
C PHE A 268 -12.23 2.77 15.41
N ASN A 269 -11.80 3.88 16.00
CA ASN A 269 -11.71 4.06 17.44
C ASN A 269 -13.04 4.46 18.09
N GLY A 270 -14.14 4.50 17.34
CA GLY A 270 -15.45 4.90 17.88
C GLY A 270 -15.76 6.39 17.73
N TYR A 271 -15.32 7.00 16.63
CA TYR A 271 -15.52 8.42 16.38
C TYR A 271 -16.99 8.80 16.20
N ARG A 272 -17.47 9.84 16.90
CA ARG A 272 -18.82 10.43 16.81
C ARG A 272 -19.98 9.41 16.91
N GLY A 273 -19.87 8.44 17.81
CA GLY A 273 -20.93 7.46 18.05
C GLY A 273 -20.89 6.24 17.14
N LEU A 274 -19.93 6.14 16.24
CA LEU A 274 -19.67 4.91 15.50
C LEU A 274 -19.10 3.84 16.45
N PRO A 275 -19.41 2.56 16.25
CA PRO A 275 -18.87 1.50 17.08
C PRO A 275 -17.35 1.39 16.88
N LYS A 276 -16.66 0.99 17.95
CA LYS A 276 -15.23 0.68 17.88
C LYS A 276 -15.02 -0.63 17.12
N VAL A 277 -14.07 -0.62 16.19
CA VAL A 277 -13.67 -1.80 15.42
C VAL A 277 -12.53 -2.51 16.16
N ASN A 278 -12.53 -3.84 16.09
CA ASN A 278 -11.40 -4.66 16.55
C ASN A 278 -10.38 -4.78 15.40
N ILE A 279 -9.21 -4.18 15.60
CA ILE A 279 -8.12 -4.14 14.60
C ILE A 279 -7.06 -5.19 14.95
#